data_2c003f91f248c919eb9ad12513ba9299
#
_entry.id   2c003f91f248c919eb9ad12513ba9299
#
_cell.length_a   1.000
_cell.length_b   1.000
_cell.length_c   1.000
_cell.angle_alpha   90.00
_cell.angle_beta   90.00
_cell.angle_gamma   90.00
#
_symmetry.space_group_name_H-M   'P 1'
#
loop_
_entity.id
_entity.type
_entity.pdbx_description
1 polymer ?
#
loop_
_entity_poly.entity_id
_entity_poly.type
_entity_poly.pdbx_seq_one_letter_code
_entity_poly.pdbx_strand_id
1 'polypeptide(L)'
;ILSRMAKLLFQISPRARNHTSTMASAYLRYLNRSIIALLGAMLMVMFGLLTQEQAVAGVDFNTIGLLVGMMVIVSITRKSGVFEYLAIWSAKLVKANPAGILAMLAVVTAVVSALLDNVTTVLLVVPVTLVITEALKVNPYPFLFSQILASNIGGTATLIGDPPNILIGGQVGLSFNDFVINLSPVIAVILIVHVISIHLIWGRGMASTAELRARVMAFDENEAITDARLLKRASLVLALVM
;
A
#
# COMPACT_ATOMS: atom_id res chain seq x y z
N ILE A 1 24.15 11.54 -19.44
CA ILE A 1 24.99 10.40 -19.89
C ILE A 1 24.10 9.19 -20.15
N LEU A 2 23.23 8.74 -19.23
CA LEU A 2 22.33 7.60 -19.38
C LEU A 2 21.35 7.74 -20.57
N SER A 3 20.83 8.95 -20.85
CA SER A 3 19.94 9.19 -21.99
C SER A 3 20.64 9.13 -23.34
N ARG A 4 21.94 9.46 -23.41
CA ARG A 4 22.75 9.32 -24.62
C ARG A 4 23.18 7.87 -24.87
N MET A 5 23.50 7.11 -23.82
CA MET A 5 23.78 5.67 -23.92
C MET A 5 22.54 4.87 -24.36
N ALA A 6 21.35 5.21 -23.83
CA ALA A 6 20.10 4.61 -24.27
C ALA A 6 19.81 4.87 -25.75
N LYS A 7 20.12 6.06 -26.29
CA LYS A 7 19.94 6.39 -27.70
C LYS A 7 20.93 5.64 -28.62
N LEU A 8 22.18 5.42 -28.17
CA LEU A 8 23.17 4.64 -28.92
C LEU A 8 22.83 3.15 -29.00
N LEU A 9 22.26 2.58 -27.94
CA LEU A 9 21.78 1.20 -27.95
C LEU A 9 20.51 1.01 -28.82
N PHE A 10 19.79 2.09 -29.15
CA PHE A 10 18.57 2.07 -29.97
C PHE A 10 18.84 2.16 -31.48
N GLN A 11 20.08 2.36 -31.95
CA GLN A 11 20.43 2.50 -33.37
C GLN A 11 20.80 1.18 -34.07
N ILE A 12 20.58 0.03 -33.45
CA ILE A 12 20.80 -1.28 -34.04
C ILE A 12 19.63 -1.63 -34.98
N SER A 13 19.98 -2.23 -36.14
CA SER A 13 19.10 -2.60 -37.26
C SER A 13 17.74 -3.21 -36.87
N PRO A 14 16.64 -2.97 -37.61
CA PRO A 14 15.30 -3.44 -37.28
C PRO A 14 15.14 -4.94 -37.05
N ARG A 15 15.98 -5.76 -37.69
CA ARG A 15 15.97 -7.24 -37.55
C ARG A 15 16.66 -7.71 -36.27
N ALA A 16 17.68 -7.03 -35.80
CA ALA A 16 18.33 -7.28 -34.51
C ALA A 16 17.49 -6.74 -33.34
N ARG A 17 16.67 -5.72 -33.60
CA ARG A 17 15.81 -5.08 -32.59
C ARG A 17 14.74 -6.01 -32.00
N ASN A 18 14.19 -6.93 -32.83
CA ASN A 18 13.14 -7.84 -32.34
C ASN A 18 13.69 -8.98 -31.46
N HIS A 19 14.88 -9.49 -31.74
CA HIS A 19 15.50 -10.56 -30.94
C HIS A 19 16.19 -10.04 -29.68
N THR A 20 16.90 -8.92 -29.74
CA THR A 20 17.56 -8.32 -28.57
C THR A 20 16.57 -7.63 -27.64
N SER A 21 15.49 -7.02 -28.17
CA SER A 21 14.44 -6.44 -27.34
C SER A 21 13.63 -7.52 -26.58
N THR A 22 13.42 -8.68 -27.20
CA THR A 22 12.71 -9.80 -26.55
C THR A 22 13.57 -10.45 -25.46
N MET A 23 14.85 -10.66 -25.72
CA MET A 23 15.80 -11.20 -24.73
C MET A 23 16.05 -10.17 -23.59
N ALA A 24 16.39 -8.93 -23.92
CA ALA A 24 16.60 -7.87 -22.91
C ALA A 24 15.34 -7.61 -22.09
N SER A 25 14.15 -7.58 -22.69
CA SER A 25 12.90 -7.42 -21.95
C SER A 25 12.55 -8.66 -21.10
N ALA A 26 12.92 -9.86 -21.52
CA ALA A 26 12.78 -11.07 -20.73
C ALA A 26 13.73 -11.04 -19.52
N TYR A 27 15.01 -10.71 -19.71
CA TYR A 27 15.96 -10.56 -18.60
C TYR A 27 15.58 -9.43 -17.63
N LEU A 28 15.12 -8.27 -18.14
CA LEU A 28 14.66 -7.16 -17.31
C LEU A 28 13.39 -7.47 -16.49
N ARG A 29 12.55 -8.39 -16.97
CA ARG A 29 11.39 -8.88 -16.21
C ARG A 29 11.79 -9.72 -14.99
N TYR A 30 12.96 -10.36 -15.01
CA TYR A 30 13.50 -11.14 -13.87
C TYR A 30 14.31 -10.28 -12.90
N LEU A 31 14.72 -9.05 -13.29
CA LEU A 31 15.42 -8.14 -12.40
C LEU A 31 14.41 -7.44 -11.49
N ASN A 32 14.27 -7.94 -10.27
CA ASN A 32 13.51 -7.26 -9.24
C ASN A 32 14.18 -5.91 -8.90
N ARG A 33 13.38 -4.90 -8.49
CA ARG A 33 13.86 -3.56 -8.10
C ARG A 33 15.02 -3.63 -7.11
N SER A 34 14.96 -4.54 -6.15
CA SER A 34 16.02 -4.77 -5.16
C SER A 34 17.33 -5.24 -5.78
N ILE A 35 17.28 -6.11 -6.79
CA ILE A 35 18.47 -6.57 -7.51
C ILE A 35 19.10 -5.42 -8.29
N ILE A 36 18.29 -4.59 -8.96
CA ILE A 36 18.79 -3.43 -9.71
C ILE A 36 19.46 -2.43 -8.76
N ALA A 37 18.85 -2.15 -7.61
CA ALA A 37 19.43 -1.27 -6.60
C ALA A 37 20.74 -1.81 -6.03
N LEU A 38 20.80 -3.11 -5.72
CA LEU A 38 21.99 -3.77 -5.23
C LEU A 38 23.13 -3.75 -6.26
N LEU A 39 22.84 -4.07 -7.52
CA LEU A 39 23.81 -4.00 -8.61
C LEU A 39 24.30 -2.56 -8.82
N GLY A 40 23.40 -1.57 -8.75
CA GLY A 40 23.78 -0.15 -8.81
C GLY A 40 24.72 0.25 -7.70
N ALA A 41 24.46 -0.15 -6.46
CA ALA A 41 25.33 0.10 -5.31
C ALA A 41 26.70 -0.58 -5.47
N MET A 42 26.72 -1.84 -5.92
CA MET A 42 27.98 -2.56 -6.18
C MET A 42 28.83 -1.86 -7.28
N LEU A 43 28.20 -1.39 -8.35
CA LEU A 43 28.89 -0.66 -9.42
C LEU A 43 29.50 0.65 -8.89
N MET A 44 28.81 1.37 -8.01
CA MET A 44 29.35 2.60 -7.42
C MET A 44 30.62 2.33 -6.59
N VAL A 45 30.66 1.22 -5.85
CA VAL A 45 31.87 0.80 -5.12
C VAL A 45 32.96 0.33 -6.10
N MET A 46 32.62 -0.47 -7.12
CA MET A 46 33.58 -0.95 -8.13
C MET A 46 34.25 0.18 -8.92
N PHE A 47 33.50 1.24 -9.24
CA PHE A 47 34.02 2.41 -9.94
C PHE A 47 34.74 3.41 -9.00
N GLY A 48 34.87 3.09 -7.72
CA GLY A 48 35.56 3.96 -6.73
C GLY A 48 34.81 5.25 -6.41
N LEU A 49 33.51 5.34 -6.75
CA LEU A 49 32.68 6.50 -6.40
C LEU A 49 32.32 6.52 -4.92
N LEU A 50 32.27 5.34 -4.29
CA LEU A 50 32.05 5.14 -2.87
C LEU A 50 33.05 4.11 -2.35
N THR A 51 33.57 4.31 -1.14
CA THR A 51 34.30 3.25 -0.43
C THR A 51 33.31 2.21 0.11
N GLN A 52 33.78 1.00 0.37
CA GLN A 52 32.97 -0.04 0.98
C GLN A 52 32.42 0.40 2.34
N GLU A 53 33.22 1.11 3.14
CA GLU A 53 32.81 1.64 4.44
C GLU A 53 31.68 2.67 4.30
N GLN A 54 31.77 3.59 3.33
CA GLN A 54 30.70 4.55 3.04
C GLN A 54 29.42 3.86 2.56
N ALA A 55 29.54 2.83 1.74
CA ALA A 55 28.40 2.08 1.26
C ALA A 55 27.67 1.35 2.41
N VAL A 56 28.41 0.75 3.35
CA VAL A 56 27.84 0.09 4.55
C VAL A 56 27.27 1.12 5.53
N ALA A 57 27.96 2.23 5.76
CA ALA A 57 27.49 3.31 6.62
C ALA A 57 26.20 3.99 6.10
N GLY A 58 25.97 3.95 4.78
CA GLY A 58 24.73 4.42 4.14
C GLY A 58 23.51 3.52 4.38
N VAL A 59 23.70 2.32 4.95
CA VAL A 59 22.59 1.40 5.26
C VAL A 59 22.04 1.71 6.66
N ASP A 60 20.82 2.17 6.72
CA ASP A 60 20.11 2.38 7.99
C ASP A 60 19.52 1.06 8.51
N PHE A 61 20.29 0.37 9.36
CA PHE A 61 19.86 -0.89 9.97
C PHE A 61 18.70 -0.73 10.94
N ASN A 62 18.51 0.46 11.55
CA ASN A 62 17.37 0.71 12.43
C ASN A 62 16.07 0.74 11.62
N THR A 63 16.08 1.45 10.49
CA THR A 63 14.93 1.46 9.54
C THR A 63 14.63 0.04 9.05
N ILE A 64 15.65 -0.74 8.65
CA ILE A 64 15.44 -2.12 8.19
C ILE A 64 14.86 -2.99 9.32
N GLY A 65 15.40 -2.87 10.53
CA GLY A 65 14.92 -3.63 11.71
C GLY A 65 13.47 -3.31 12.03
N LEU A 66 13.09 -2.04 12.01
CA LEU A 66 11.71 -1.60 12.24
C LEU A 66 10.76 -2.11 11.15
N LEU A 67 11.15 -1.99 9.87
CA LEU A 67 10.34 -2.50 8.75
C LEU A 67 10.12 -4.00 8.85
N VAL A 68 11.17 -4.79 9.12
CA VAL A 68 11.07 -6.25 9.28
C VAL A 68 10.16 -6.60 10.46
N GLY A 69 10.34 -5.93 11.60
CA GLY A 69 9.49 -6.11 12.79
C GLY A 69 8.02 -5.82 12.49
N MET A 70 7.73 -4.71 11.82
CA MET A 70 6.36 -4.35 11.42
C MET A 70 5.77 -5.37 10.45
N MET A 71 6.52 -5.83 9.44
CA MET A 71 6.05 -6.86 8.52
C MET A 71 5.68 -8.16 9.23
N VAL A 72 6.43 -8.57 10.26
CA VAL A 72 6.12 -9.74 11.07
C VAL A 72 4.81 -9.54 11.85
N ILE A 73 4.68 -8.40 12.56
CA ILE A 73 3.46 -8.07 13.33
C ILE A 73 2.23 -8.06 12.40
N VAL A 74 2.33 -7.39 11.26
CA VAL A 74 1.24 -7.30 10.27
C VAL A 74 0.88 -8.66 9.69
N SER A 75 1.88 -9.49 9.37
CA SER A 75 1.66 -10.85 8.87
C SER A 75 0.92 -11.73 9.88
N ILE A 76 1.20 -11.55 11.17
CA ILE A 76 0.48 -12.22 12.25
C ILE A 76 -0.95 -11.66 12.39
N THR A 77 -1.09 -10.32 12.39
CA THR A 77 -2.38 -9.64 12.50
C THR A 77 -3.32 -10.02 11.35
N ARG A 78 -2.79 -10.16 10.13
CA ARG A 78 -3.55 -10.62 8.97
C ARG A 78 -4.27 -11.95 9.23
N LYS A 79 -3.61 -12.90 9.89
CA LYS A 79 -4.19 -14.22 10.16
C LYS A 79 -5.40 -14.17 11.10
N SER A 80 -5.65 -13.07 11.77
CA SER A 80 -6.84 -12.90 12.63
C SER A 80 -8.11 -12.59 11.84
N GLY A 81 -8.02 -12.21 10.55
CA GLY A 81 -9.16 -11.84 9.71
C GLY A 81 -9.70 -10.43 9.95
N VAL A 82 -8.98 -9.59 10.71
CA VAL A 82 -9.46 -8.24 11.08
C VAL A 82 -9.68 -7.33 9.87
N PHE A 83 -8.91 -7.48 8.79
CA PHE A 83 -9.02 -6.62 7.62
C PHE A 83 -10.25 -6.97 6.79
N GLU A 84 -10.57 -8.25 6.69
CA GLU A 84 -11.81 -8.76 6.11
C GLU A 84 -13.02 -8.28 6.91
N TYR A 85 -12.95 -8.38 8.23
CA TYR A 85 -13.96 -7.82 9.13
C TYR A 85 -14.21 -6.34 8.87
N LEU A 86 -13.15 -5.51 8.88
CA LEU A 86 -13.26 -4.07 8.67
C LEU A 86 -13.85 -3.72 7.29
N ALA A 87 -13.50 -4.45 6.25
CA ALA A 87 -14.02 -4.20 4.91
C ALA A 87 -15.52 -4.56 4.81
N ILE A 88 -15.96 -5.71 5.36
CA ILE A 88 -17.37 -6.12 5.37
C ILE A 88 -18.17 -5.19 6.27
N TRP A 89 -17.68 -4.89 7.47
CA TRP A 89 -18.31 -3.96 8.42
C TRP A 89 -18.52 -2.58 7.78
N SER A 90 -17.51 -2.05 7.08
CA SER A 90 -17.61 -0.76 6.40
C SER A 90 -18.66 -0.76 5.29
N ALA A 91 -18.79 -1.86 4.54
CA ALA A 91 -19.81 -2.01 3.51
C ALA A 91 -21.22 -2.06 4.10
N LYS A 92 -21.40 -2.74 5.24
CA LYS A 92 -22.67 -2.82 5.96
C LYS A 92 -23.07 -1.48 6.57
N LEU A 93 -22.13 -0.73 7.12
CA LEU A 93 -22.39 0.59 7.72
C LEU A 93 -23.07 1.56 6.75
N VAL A 94 -22.71 1.48 5.46
CA VAL A 94 -23.32 2.30 4.40
C VAL A 94 -24.48 1.59 3.68
N LYS A 95 -25.05 0.54 4.30
CA LYS A 95 -26.18 -0.25 3.76
C LYS A 95 -25.91 -0.79 2.36
N ALA A 96 -24.70 -1.25 2.12
CA ALA A 96 -24.20 -1.77 0.85
C ALA A 96 -24.44 -0.83 -0.36
N ASN A 97 -24.52 0.49 -0.13
CA ASN A 97 -24.58 1.46 -1.20
C ASN A 97 -23.21 1.56 -1.89
N PRO A 98 -23.09 1.32 -3.21
CA PRO A 98 -21.79 1.29 -3.89
C PRO A 98 -20.97 2.57 -3.72
N ALA A 99 -21.60 3.75 -3.84
CA ALA A 99 -20.92 5.03 -3.63
C ALA A 99 -20.47 5.23 -2.17
N GLY A 100 -21.28 4.77 -1.21
CA GLY A 100 -20.93 4.76 0.20
C GLY A 100 -19.77 3.80 0.49
N ILE A 101 -19.77 2.60 -0.10
CA ILE A 101 -18.68 1.62 0.05
C ILE A 101 -17.38 2.19 -0.53
N LEU A 102 -17.43 2.86 -1.69
CA LEU A 102 -16.26 3.51 -2.28
C LEU A 102 -15.61 4.50 -1.29
N ALA A 103 -16.42 5.35 -0.66
CA ALA A 103 -15.95 6.33 0.34
C ALA A 103 -15.44 5.65 1.62
N MET A 104 -16.21 4.69 2.18
CA MET A 104 -15.85 4.02 3.42
C MET A 104 -14.59 3.16 3.29
N LEU A 105 -14.45 2.42 2.19
CA LEU A 105 -13.23 1.64 1.94
C LEU A 105 -12.01 2.55 1.75
N ALA A 106 -12.15 3.74 1.16
CA ALA A 106 -11.07 4.70 1.11
C ALA A 106 -10.64 5.16 2.51
N VAL A 107 -11.60 5.52 3.37
CA VAL A 107 -11.33 5.94 4.75
C VAL A 107 -10.70 4.81 5.56
N VAL A 108 -11.28 3.60 5.53
CA VAL A 108 -10.75 2.43 6.25
C VAL A 108 -9.34 2.09 5.76
N THR A 109 -9.11 2.11 4.44
CA THR A 109 -7.78 1.87 3.86
C THR A 109 -6.77 2.91 4.34
N ALA A 110 -7.13 4.19 4.38
CA ALA A 110 -6.23 5.23 4.87
C ALA A 110 -5.90 5.07 6.36
N VAL A 111 -6.91 4.79 7.21
CA VAL A 111 -6.70 4.57 8.65
C VAL A 111 -5.82 3.35 8.91
N VAL A 112 -6.10 2.24 8.23
CA VAL A 112 -5.31 1.01 8.35
C VAL A 112 -3.88 1.26 7.86
N SER A 113 -3.68 2.01 6.77
CA SER A 113 -2.37 2.32 6.22
C SER A 113 -1.56 3.28 7.09
N ALA A 114 -2.20 4.11 7.89
CA ALA A 114 -1.50 4.93 8.89
C ALA A 114 -0.86 4.08 10.01
N LEU A 115 -1.37 2.88 10.24
CA LEU A 115 -0.90 1.95 11.28
C LEU A 115 -0.04 0.82 10.71
N LEU A 116 -0.14 0.58 9.40
CA LEU A 116 0.59 -0.44 8.65
C LEU A 116 1.26 0.23 7.45
N ASP A 117 2.08 -0.51 6.71
CA ASP A 117 2.60 0.01 5.45
C ASP A 117 1.51 0.03 4.35
N ASN A 118 1.66 0.99 3.42
CA ASN A 118 0.70 1.24 2.35
C ASN A 118 0.53 0.05 1.38
N VAL A 119 1.62 -0.67 1.08
CA VAL A 119 1.60 -1.81 0.16
C VAL A 119 0.86 -2.99 0.77
N THR A 120 1.19 -3.34 2.01
CA THR A 120 0.54 -4.44 2.74
C THR A 120 -0.95 -4.14 2.93
N THR A 121 -1.31 -2.90 3.28
CA THR A 121 -2.71 -2.50 3.44
C THR A 121 -3.51 -2.76 2.16
N VAL A 122 -3.02 -2.34 0.99
CA VAL A 122 -3.69 -2.59 -0.29
C VAL A 122 -3.83 -4.09 -0.56
N LEU A 123 -2.76 -4.87 -0.35
CA LEU A 123 -2.79 -6.33 -0.53
C LEU A 123 -3.81 -7.04 0.36
N LEU A 124 -4.12 -6.47 1.53
CA LEU A 124 -5.08 -7.03 2.47
C LEU A 124 -6.53 -6.67 2.12
N VAL A 125 -6.79 -5.43 1.73
CA VAL A 125 -8.16 -4.93 1.51
C VAL A 125 -8.68 -5.26 0.10
N VAL A 126 -7.81 -5.34 -0.90
CA VAL A 126 -8.20 -5.59 -2.31
C VAL A 126 -8.99 -6.90 -2.50
N PRO A 127 -8.59 -8.06 -1.98
CA PRO A 127 -9.35 -9.31 -2.17
C PRO A 127 -10.80 -9.19 -1.71
N VAL A 128 -11.02 -8.59 -0.55
CA VAL A 128 -12.40 -8.40 0.00
C VAL A 128 -13.18 -7.39 -0.84
N THR A 129 -12.53 -6.34 -1.30
CA THR A 129 -13.12 -5.35 -2.21
C THR A 129 -13.61 -6.01 -3.50
N LEU A 130 -12.83 -6.93 -4.07
CA LEU A 130 -13.23 -7.67 -5.28
C LEU A 130 -14.47 -8.53 -5.02
N VAL A 131 -14.55 -9.23 -3.89
CA VAL A 131 -15.73 -10.01 -3.50
C VAL A 131 -16.98 -9.11 -3.36
N ILE A 132 -16.84 -7.96 -2.68
CA ILE A 132 -17.94 -7.01 -2.50
C ILE A 132 -18.41 -6.44 -3.85
N THR A 133 -17.47 -6.01 -4.70
CA THR A 133 -17.81 -5.42 -6.01
C THR A 133 -18.42 -6.42 -6.97
N GLU A 134 -18.00 -7.69 -6.92
CA GLU A 134 -18.60 -8.80 -7.67
C GLU A 134 -20.03 -9.09 -7.20
N ALA A 135 -20.27 -9.15 -5.89
CA ALA A 135 -21.60 -9.34 -5.31
C ALA A 135 -22.57 -8.22 -5.70
N LEU A 136 -22.08 -6.98 -5.79
CA LEU A 136 -22.84 -5.81 -6.21
C LEU A 136 -22.95 -5.66 -7.73
N LYS A 137 -22.21 -6.45 -8.50
CA LYS A 137 -22.07 -6.34 -9.97
C LYS A 137 -21.67 -4.93 -10.43
N VAL A 138 -20.73 -4.31 -9.71
CA VAL A 138 -20.16 -3.00 -10.05
C VAL A 138 -18.71 -3.13 -10.51
N ASN A 139 -18.23 -2.16 -11.30
CA ASN A 139 -16.86 -2.13 -11.76
C ASN A 139 -15.90 -1.97 -10.55
N PRO A 140 -14.94 -2.86 -10.31
CA PRO A 140 -13.99 -2.78 -9.20
C PRO A 140 -12.95 -1.66 -9.35
N TYR A 141 -12.68 -1.20 -10.58
CA TYR A 141 -11.60 -0.24 -10.87
C TYR A 141 -11.64 1.03 -10.01
N PRO A 142 -12.76 1.74 -9.82
CA PRO A 142 -12.82 2.92 -8.97
C PRO A 142 -12.44 2.64 -7.51
N PHE A 143 -12.85 1.47 -6.99
CA PHE A 143 -12.54 1.06 -5.61
C PHE A 143 -11.05 0.80 -5.45
N LEU A 144 -10.46 0.01 -6.34
CA LEU A 144 -9.03 -0.31 -6.31
C LEU A 144 -8.16 0.94 -6.47
N PHE A 145 -8.51 1.80 -7.42
CA PHE A 145 -7.81 3.07 -7.64
C PHE A 145 -7.87 3.97 -6.41
N SER A 146 -9.06 4.10 -5.83
CA SER A 146 -9.26 4.89 -4.61
C SER A 146 -8.47 4.34 -3.43
N GLN A 147 -8.43 3.03 -3.23
CA GLN A 147 -7.68 2.38 -2.15
C GLN A 147 -6.16 2.56 -2.30
N ILE A 148 -5.63 2.50 -3.52
CA ILE A 148 -4.22 2.77 -3.78
C ILE A 148 -3.86 4.20 -3.38
N LEU A 149 -4.67 5.18 -3.74
CA LEU A 149 -4.44 6.58 -3.34
C LEU A 149 -4.64 6.77 -1.83
N ALA A 150 -5.72 6.21 -1.27
CA ALA A 150 -6.03 6.32 0.14
C ALA A 150 -4.95 5.68 1.03
N SER A 151 -4.34 4.56 0.60
CA SER A 151 -3.26 3.93 1.35
C SER A 151 -2.00 4.82 1.41
N ASN A 152 -1.65 5.47 0.31
CA ASN A 152 -0.52 6.41 0.30
C ASN A 152 -0.83 7.66 1.15
N ILE A 153 -2.06 8.20 1.05
CA ILE A 153 -2.51 9.34 1.85
C ILE A 153 -2.42 8.98 3.34
N GLY A 154 -3.02 7.85 3.74
CA GLY A 154 -3.02 7.40 5.14
C GLY A 154 -1.64 7.06 5.65
N GLY A 155 -0.83 6.34 4.85
CA GLY A 155 0.54 5.97 5.20
C GLY A 155 1.43 7.18 5.52
N THR A 156 1.21 8.31 4.88
CA THR A 156 1.95 9.55 5.15
C THR A 156 1.63 10.15 6.53
N ALA A 157 0.51 9.78 7.15
CA ALA A 157 0.05 10.40 8.41
C ALA A 157 0.93 10.06 9.63
N THR A 158 1.66 8.97 9.60
CA THR A 158 2.45 8.48 10.73
C THR A 158 3.88 8.11 10.34
N LEU A 159 4.75 7.94 11.34
CA LEU A 159 6.13 7.50 11.13
C LEU A 159 6.22 6.13 10.45
N ILE A 160 5.34 5.19 10.81
CA ILE A 160 5.42 3.78 10.40
C ILE A 160 4.58 3.44 9.17
N GLY A 161 3.68 4.34 8.75
CA GLY A 161 2.75 4.09 7.64
C GLY A 161 3.40 4.08 6.25
N ASP A 162 4.62 4.63 6.12
CA ASP A 162 5.36 4.61 4.86
C ASP A 162 6.89 4.53 5.13
N PRO A 163 7.64 3.64 4.44
CA PRO A 163 9.08 3.51 4.62
C PRO A 163 9.90 4.81 4.54
N PRO A 164 9.61 5.77 3.64
CA PRO A 164 10.29 7.06 3.63
C PRO A 164 10.15 7.85 4.94
N ASN A 165 9.00 7.75 5.61
CA ASN A 165 8.78 8.45 6.87
C ASN A 165 9.68 7.88 7.98
N ILE A 166 9.85 6.56 8.01
CA ILE A 166 10.75 5.89 8.95
C ILE A 166 12.19 6.37 8.74
N LEU A 167 12.63 6.43 7.48
CA LEU A 167 13.97 6.88 7.13
C LEU A 167 14.19 8.35 7.53
N ILE A 168 13.25 9.24 7.20
CA ILE A 168 13.30 10.66 7.54
C ILE A 168 13.29 10.83 9.06
N GLY A 169 12.37 10.17 9.75
CA GLY A 169 12.27 10.24 11.21
C GLY A 169 13.55 9.77 11.91
N GLY A 170 14.14 8.67 11.44
CA GLY A 170 15.41 8.16 11.98
C GLY A 170 16.58 9.11 11.75
N GLN A 171 16.68 9.74 10.57
CA GLN A 171 17.77 10.68 10.25
C GLN A 171 17.66 12.02 10.97
N VAL A 172 16.44 12.52 11.18
CA VAL A 172 16.19 13.84 11.78
C VAL A 172 15.86 13.74 13.28
N GLY A 173 15.64 12.52 13.80
CA GLY A 173 15.31 12.30 15.20
C GLY A 173 13.86 12.64 15.54
N LEU A 174 12.91 12.51 14.60
CA LEU A 174 11.49 12.74 14.82
C LEU A 174 10.82 11.50 15.40
N SER A 175 9.98 11.72 16.41
CA SER A 175 9.19 10.68 17.05
C SER A 175 7.89 10.36 16.27
N PHE A 176 7.24 9.25 16.61
CA PHE A 176 5.90 8.91 16.10
C PHE A 176 4.88 10.03 16.36
N ASN A 177 4.92 10.64 17.56
CA ASN A 177 4.02 11.73 17.93
C ASN A 177 4.24 13.00 17.10
N ASP A 178 5.49 13.30 16.70
CA ASP A 178 5.77 14.45 15.85
C ASP A 178 5.08 14.30 14.49
N PHE A 179 5.10 13.09 13.90
CA PHE A 179 4.38 12.80 12.67
C PHE A 179 2.86 12.93 12.87
N VAL A 180 2.30 12.31 13.90
CA VAL A 180 0.85 12.34 14.15
C VAL A 180 0.36 13.77 14.36
N ILE A 181 1.03 14.56 15.17
CA ILE A 181 0.57 15.92 15.51
C ILE A 181 0.70 16.85 14.30
N ASN A 182 1.77 16.76 13.52
CA ASN A 182 2.03 17.71 12.45
C ASN A 182 1.45 17.29 11.09
N LEU A 183 1.45 15.98 10.77
CA LEU A 183 1.00 15.50 9.46
C LEU A 183 -0.46 15.02 9.45
N SER A 184 -0.94 14.36 10.50
CA SER A 184 -2.29 13.80 10.49
C SER A 184 -3.40 14.82 10.22
N PRO A 185 -3.35 16.07 10.73
CA PRO A 185 -4.36 17.07 10.39
C PRO A 185 -4.38 17.43 8.91
N VAL A 186 -3.21 17.57 8.30
CA VAL A 186 -3.07 17.85 6.86
C VAL A 186 -3.57 16.66 6.04
N ILE A 187 -3.17 15.45 6.43
CA ILE A 187 -3.59 14.21 5.76
C ILE A 187 -5.10 14.00 5.88
N ALA A 188 -5.72 14.35 7.01
CA ALA A 188 -7.18 14.31 7.16
C ALA A 188 -7.88 15.22 6.13
N VAL A 189 -7.38 16.43 5.92
CA VAL A 189 -7.92 17.34 4.89
C VAL A 189 -7.75 16.75 3.48
N ILE A 190 -6.57 16.21 3.17
CA ILE A 190 -6.30 15.57 1.88
C ILE A 190 -7.22 14.36 1.68
N LEU A 191 -7.44 13.54 2.70
CA LEU A 191 -8.35 12.40 2.64
C LEU A 191 -9.80 12.83 2.38
N ILE A 192 -10.26 13.90 3.03
CA ILE A 192 -11.60 14.47 2.76
C ILE A 192 -11.72 14.91 1.31
N VAL A 193 -10.73 15.65 0.79
CA VAL A 193 -10.69 16.06 -0.61
C VAL A 193 -10.68 14.86 -1.55
N HIS A 194 -9.90 13.81 -1.23
CA HIS A 194 -9.88 12.57 -1.98
C HIS A 194 -11.25 11.90 -2.03
N VAL A 195 -11.91 11.71 -0.86
CA VAL A 195 -13.23 11.08 -0.76
C VAL A 195 -14.28 11.87 -1.56
N ILE A 196 -14.27 13.20 -1.45
CA ILE A 196 -15.16 14.06 -2.24
C ILE A 196 -14.88 13.88 -3.74
N SER A 197 -13.62 13.89 -4.15
CA SER A 197 -13.22 13.77 -5.55
C SER A 197 -13.67 12.44 -6.17
N ILE A 198 -13.42 11.31 -5.50
CA ILE A 198 -13.84 9.98 -5.98
C ILE A 198 -15.37 9.84 -6.02
N HIS A 199 -16.06 10.45 -5.05
CA HIS A 199 -17.52 10.48 -5.03
C HIS A 199 -18.09 11.28 -6.21
N LEU A 200 -17.49 12.41 -6.55
CA LEU A 200 -17.92 13.25 -7.67
C LEU A 200 -17.62 12.59 -9.03
N ILE A 201 -16.47 11.92 -9.16
CA ILE A 201 -16.02 11.31 -10.42
C ILE A 201 -16.81 10.01 -10.70
N TRP A 202 -16.94 9.13 -9.72
CA TRP A 202 -17.50 7.80 -9.91
C TRP A 202 -18.76 7.52 -9.10
N GLY A 203 -18.91 8.14 -7.91
CA GLY A 203 -19.99 7.80 -6.97
C GLY A 203 -21.38 8.04 -7.53
N ARG A 204 -21.57 9.13 -8.30
CA ARG A 204 -22.87 9.50 -8.89
C ARG A 204 -23.37 8.52 -9.95
N GLY A 205 -22.47 7.80 -10.61
CA GLY A 205 -22.80 6.83 -11.65
C GLY A 205 -22.94 5.39 -11.14
N MET A 206 -22.66 5.14 -9.86
CA MET A 206 -22.73 3.79 -9.28
C MET A 206 -24.13 3.46 -8.79
N ALA A 207 -24.77 2.48 -9.43
CA ALA A 207 -26.07 1.97 -9.01
C ALA A 207 -25.98 0.46 -8.79
N SER A 208 -26.71 -0.04 -7.81
CA SER A 208 -26.92 -1.47 -7.56
C SER A 208 -28.36 -1.70 -7.11
N THR A 209 -28.94 -2.84 -7.48
CA THR A 209 -30.31 -3.20 -7.10
C THR A 209 -30.41 -3.50 -5.60
N ALA A 210 -31.61 -3.38 -5.04
CA ALA A 210 -31.86 -3.72 -3.64
C ALA A 210 -31.50 -5.19 -3.33
N GLU A 211 -31.74 -6.09 -4.27
CA GLU A 211 -31.41 -7.51 -4.15
C GLU A 211 -29.89 -7.75 -4.03
N LEU A 212 -29.07 -7.10 -4.87
CA LEU A 212 -27.63 -7.22 -4.82
C LEU A 212 -27.05 -6.61 -3.52
N ARG A 213 -27.61 -5.50 -3.06
CA ARG A 213 -27.25 -4.92 -1.76
C ARG A 213 -27.60 -5.86 -0.61
N ALA A 214 -28.76 -6.52 -0.65
CA ALA A 214 -29.15 -7.50 0.35
C ALA A 214 -28.16 -8.67 0.43
N ARG A 215 -27.57 -9.11 -0.70
CA ARG A 215 -26.52 -10.14 -0.71
C ARG A 215 -25.27 -9.70 0.08
N VAL A 216 -24.81 -8.46 -0.09
CA VAL A 216 -23.66 -7.93 0.67
C VAL A 216 -24.02 -7.74 2.14
N MET A 217 -25.26 -7.32 2.44
CA MET A 217 -25.74 -7.21 3.82
C MET A 217 -25.85 -8.56 4.52
N ALA A 218 -25.97 -9.66 3.79
CA ALA A 218 -26.03 -11.03 4.32
C ALA A 218 -24.63 -11.60 4.64
N PHE A 219 -23.52 -10.95 4.26
CA PHE A 219 -22.19 -11.38 4.69
C PHE A 219 -22.08 -11.27 6.21
N ASP A 220 -21.54 -12.29 6.87
CA ASP A 220 -21.26 -12.23 8.30
C ASP A 220 -19.83 -11.75 8.52
N GLU A 221 -19.70 -10.52 9.01
CA GLU A 221 -18.38 -9.94 9.34
C GLU A 221 -17.67 -10.71 10.46
N ASN A 222 -18.43 -11.37 11.36
CA ASN A 222 -17.81 -12.11 12.46
C ASN A 222 -17.17 -13.42 12.00
N GLU A 223 -17.67 -14.02 10.92
CA GLU A 223 -17.03 -15.21 10.30
C GLU A 223 -15.66 -14.87 9.72
N ALA A 224 -15.41 -13.59 9.38
CA ALA A 224 -14.10 -13.13 8.92
C ALA A 224 -13.03 -13.22 10.02
N ILE A 225 -13.42 -13.12 11.31
CA ILE A 225 -12.49 -13.23 12.43
C ILE A 225 -12.19 -14.69 12.71
N THR A 226 -11.05 -15.16 12.23
CA THR A 226 -10.62 -16.56 12.37
C THR A 226 -10.05 -16.89 13.74
N ASP A 227 -9.41 -15.91 14.42
CA ASP A 227 -8.83 -16.07 15.75
C ASP A 227 -8.91 -14.78 16.57
N ALA A 228 -9.91 -14.70 17.45
CA ALA A 228 -10.11 -13.54 18.33
C ALA A 228 -9.01 -13.38 19.41
N ARG A 229 -8.32 -14.48 19.81
CA ARG A 229 -7.21 -14.38 20.78
C ARG A 229 -5.98 -13.80 20.08
N LEU A 230 -5.72 -14.23 18.86
CA LEU A 230 -4.64 -13.70 18.05
C LEU A 230 -4.88 -12.21 17.77
N LEU A 231 -6.12 -11.80 17.44
CA LEU A 231 -6.49 -10.42 17.23
C LEU A 231 -6.17 -9.55 18.46
N LYS A 232 -6.60 -9.97 19.65
CA LYS A 232 -6.34 -9.22 20.89
C LYS A 232 -4.83 -9.07 21.15
N ARG A 233 -4.05 -10.13 20.96
CA ARG A 233 -2.59 -10.10 21.17
C ARG A 233 -1.91 -9.21 20.14
N ALA A 234 -2.26 -9.32 18.87
CA ALA A 234 -1.69 -8.52 17.78
C ALA A 234 -2.03 -7.03 17.95
N SER A 235 -3.28 -6.70 18.31
CA SER A 235 -3.68 -5.31 18.59
C SER A 235 -2.95 -4.72 19.80
N LEU A 236 -2.73 -5.52 20.85
CA LEU A 236 -1.93 -5.09 22.01
C LEU A 236 -0.48 -4.80 21.60
N VAL A 237 0.14 -5.69 20.83
CA VAL A 237 1.53 -5.50 20.35
C VAL A 237 1.63 -4.26 19.47
N LEU A 238 0.67 -4.05 18.55
CA LEU A 238 0.62 -2.84 17.72
C LEU A 238 0.54 -1.58 18.59
N ALA A 239 -0.32 -1.57 19.59
CA ALA A 239 -0.46 -0.43 20.50
C ALA A 239 0.78 -0.17 21.37
N LEU A 240 1.60 -1.19 21.65
CA LEU A 240 2.84 -1.06 22.42
C LEU A 240 4.01 -0.56 21.57
N VAL A 241 3.98 -0.79 20.26
CA VAL A 241 5.02 -0.36 19.30
C VAL A 241 4.80 1.09 18.85
N MET A 242 3.58 1.59 18.93
CA MET A 242 3.22 2.98 18.61
C MET A 242 3.42 3.91 19.82
#